data_295d7194d2436c788ec15a097709770a
#
_entry.id   295d7194d2436c788ec15a097709770a
#
_cell.length_a   1.000
_cell.length_b   1.000
_cell.length_c   1.000
_cell.angle_alpha   90.00
_cell.angle_beta   90.00
_cell.angle_gamma   90.00
#
_symmetry.space_group_name_H-M   'P 1'
#
loop_
_entity.id
_entity.type
_entity.pdbx_description
1 polymer ?
#
loop_
_entity_poly.entity_id
_entity_poly.type
_entity_poly.pdbx_seq_one_letter_code
_entity_poly.pdbx_strand_id
1 'polypeptide(L)'
;MNAILGLGRYLLLLFLLGFGAKHLQDGAELAGMVPPFFPGGIVWIYFTGVAMILAVISGLAGKWDKLAFTLAGFMVLIFALTIHLRGLMDGGNPRVLFDLLKDIGLTGACWMYASHFARDKSFVG
;
A
#
# COMPACT_ATOMS: atom_id res chain seq x y z
N MET A 1 -27.61 2.54 6.36
CA MET A 1 -26.68 1.58 5.75
C MET A 1 -25.57 2.30 4.98
N ASN A 2 -25.91 3.24 4.09
CA ASN A 2 -24.91 4.00 3.32
C ASN A 2 -23.91 4.77 4.19
N ALA A 3 -24.35 5.30 5.34
CA ALA A 3 -23.45 5.98 6.27
C ALA A 3 -22.37 5.05 6.84
N ILE A 4 -22.72 3.80 7.12
CA ILE A 4 -21.77 2.80 7.61
C ILE A 4 -20.81 2.40 6.48
N LEU A 5 -21.35 2.13 5.29
CA LEU A 5 -20.52 1.73 4.15
C LEU A 5 -19.59 2.88 3.71
N GLY A 6 -20.02 4.13 3.89
CA GLY A 6 -19.18 5.29 3.62
C GLY A 6 -17.94 5.39 4.50
N LEU A 7 -17.90 4.69 5.63
CA LEU A 7 -16.72 4.62 6.49
C LEU A 7 -15.59 3.79 5.88
N GLY A 8 -15.90 2.98 4.87
CA GLY A 8 -14.91 2.10 4.26
C GLY A 8 -13.66 2.82 3.79
N ARG A 9 -13.82 3.99 3.15
CA ARG A 9 -12.67 4.79 2.70
C ARG A 9 -11.78 5.23 3.87
N TYR A 10 -12.37 5.58 5.01
CA TYR A 10 -11.61 6.00 6.18
C TYR A 10 -10.90 4.82 6.85
N LEU A 11 -11.50 3.64 6.81
CA LEU A 11 -10.83 2.41 7.28
C LEU A 11 -9.62 2.08 6.41
N LEU A 12 -9.72 2.28 5.10
CA LEU A 12 -8.57 2.13 4.21
C LEU A 12 -7.48 3.15 4.55
N LEU A 13 -7.84 4.41 4.78
CA LEU A 13 -6.87 5.44 5.18
C LEU A 13 -6.21 5.09 6.51
N LEU A 14 -6.96 4.59 7.47
CA LEU A 14 -6.42 4.16 8.77
C LEU A 14 -5.42 3.02 8.59
N PHE A 15 -5.74 2.05 7.74
CA PHE A 15 -4.84 0.93 7.44
C PHE A 15 -3.53 1.44 6.83
N LEU A 16 -3.62 2.31 5.82
CA LEU A 16 -2.42 2.87 5.16
C LEU A 16 -1.59 3.71 6.12
N LEU A 17 -2.24 4.48 6.99
CA LEU A 17 -1.53 5.28 8.00
C LEU A 17 -0.77 4.38 8.97
N GLY A 18 -1.43 3.34 9.48
CA GLY A 18 -0.82 2.39 10.39
C GLY A 18 0.36 1.66 9.77
N PHE A 19 0.19 1.16 8.55
CA PHE A 19 1.27 0.47 7.83
C PHE A 19 2.41 1.42 7.46
N GLY A 20 2.08 2.63 7.01
CA GLY A 20 3.10 3.64 6.71
C GLY A 20 3.92 3.99 7.94
N ALA A 21 3.26 4.20 9.08
CA ALA A 21 3.94 4.48 10.34
C ALA A 21 4.85 3.32 10.76
N LYS A 22 4.38 2.07 10.62
CA LYS A 22 5.19 0.89 10.93
C LYS A 22 6.42 0.78 10.03
N HIS A 23 6.28 1.10 8.76
CA HIS A 23 7.44 1.13 7.87
C HIS A 23 8.50 2.12 8.34
N LEU A 24 8.08 3.27 8.85
CA LEU A 24 9.03 4.27 9.36
C LEU A 24 9.62 3.88 10.72
N GLN A 25 8.83 3.23 11.58
CA GLN A 25 9.28 2.81 12.91
C GLN A 25 10.16 1.57 12.88
N ASP A 26 9.79 0.58 12.08
CA ASP A 26 10.41 -0.74 12.04
C ASP A 26 11.25 -0.94 10.77
N GLY A 27 11.73 0.13 10.17
CA GLY A 27 12.43 0.07 8.89
C GLY A 27 13.61 -0.91 8.88
N ALA A 28 14.38 -0.96 9.95
CA ALA A 28 15.53 -1.86 10.04
C ALA A 28 15.12 -3.33 10.01
N GLU A 29 14.05 -3.69 10.71
CA GLU A 29 13.54 -5.06 10.71
C GLU A 29 12.95 -5.44 9.35
N LEU A 30 12.15 -4.54 8.78
CA LEU A 30 11.50 -4.77 7.49
C LEU A 30 12.49 -4.81 6.32
N ALA A 31 13.63 -4.15 6.45
CA ALA A 31 14.66 -4.15 5.41
C ALA A 31 15.18 -5.56 5.10
N GLY A 32 15.13 -6.47 6.08
CA GLY A 32 15.48 -7.87 5.87
C GLY A 32 14.57 -8.60 4.89
N MET A 33 13.36 -8.09 4.64
CA MET A 33 12.42 -8.68 3.70
C MET A 33 12.63 -8.20 2.25
N VAL A 34 13.43 -7.15 2.05
CA VAL A 34 13.70 -6.63 0.71
C VAL A 34 14.67 -7.56 0.00
N PRO A 35 14.30 -8.07 -1.21
CA PRO A 35 15.20 -8.96 -1.95
C PRO A 35 16.54 -8.30 -2.28
N PRO A 36 17.64 -9.08 -2.33
CA PRO A 36 18.98 -8.51 -2.59
C PRO A 36 19.11 -7.80 -3.93
N PHE A 37 18.25 -8.10 -4.90
CA PHE A 37 18.29 -7.44 -6.20
C PHE A 37 17.75 -5.99 -6.17
N PHE A 38 17.03 -5.61 -5.09
CA PHE A 38 16.64 -4.22 -4.89
C PHE A 38 17.79 -3.49 -4.18
N PRO A 39 18.44 -2.52 -4.84
CA PRO A 39 19.52 -1.76 -4.20
C PRO A 39 18.95 -0.84 -3.12
N GLY A 40 19.69 -0.71 -2.01
CA GLY A 40 19.37 0.24 -0.97
C GLY A 40 18.37 -0.23 0.09
N GLY A 41 17.98 -1.49 0.11
CA GLY A 41 17.17 -2.15 1.13
C GLY A 41 16.23 -1.27 1.96
N ILE A 42 16.76 -0.68 3.06
CA ILE A 42 15.99 0.14 4.00
C ILE A 42 15.40 1.41 3.35
N VAL A 43 16.03 1.94 2.31
CA VAL A 43 15.53 3.11 1.59
C VAL A 43 14.14 2.82 0.98
N TRP A 44 13.95 1.61 0.46
CA TRP A 44 12.67 1.20 -0.09
C TRP A 44 11.58 1.11 0.97
N ILE A 45 11.96 0.67 2.18
CA ILE A 45 11.02 0.62 3.31
C ILE A 45 10.56 2.03 3.68
N TYR A 46 11.49 2.97 3.82
CA TYR A 46 11.12 4.36 4.13
C TYR A 46 10.36 5.03 3.00
N PHE A 47 10.73 4.77 1.75
CA PHE A 47 10.01 5.26 0.58
C PHE A 47 8.55 4.79 0.61
N THR A 48 8.33 3.51 0.88
CA THR A 48 6.98 2.93 0.97
C THR A 48 6.17 3.56 2.10
N GLY A 49 6.78 3.73 3.27
CA GLY A 49 6.12 4.36 4.41
C GLY A 49 5.69 5.80 4.11
N VAL A 50 6.58 6.59 3.52
CA VAL A 50 6.28 7.98 3.14
C VAL A 50 5.19 8.00 2.06
N ALA A 51 5.27 7.13 1.06
CA ALA A 51 4.27 7.07 0.00
C ALA A 51 2.87 6.75 0.54
N MET A 52 2.78 5.81 1.49
CA MET A 52 1.50 5.48 2.14
C MET A 52 0.92 6.66 2.91
N ILE A 53 1.76 7.38 3.66
CA ILE A 53 1.32 8.55 4.43
C ILE A 53 0.90 9.67 3.49
N LEU A 54 1.61 9.89 2.39
CA LEU A 54 1.22 10.88 1.39
C LEU A 54 -0.14 10.52 0.75
N ALA A 55 -0.41 9.24 0.51
CA ALA A 55 -1.70 8.80 0.01
C ALA A 55 -2.82 9.12 1.02
N VAL A 56 -2.57 8.91 2.32
CA VAL A 56 -3.54 9.27 3.37
C VAL A 56 -3.81 10.77 3.36
N ILE A 57 -2.77 11.58 3.30
CA ILE A 57 -2.90 13.05 3.27
C ILE A 57 -3.69 13.48 2.03
N SER A 58 -3.38 12.92 0.87
CA SER A 58 -4.12 13.19 -0.38
C SER A 58 -5.59 12.81 -0.27
N GLY A 59 -5.88 11.66 0.33
CA GLY A 59 -7.25 11.19 0.54
C GLY A 59 -8.04 12.11 1.47
N LEU A 60 -7.43 12.57 2.55
CA LEU A 60 -8.07 13.49 3.49
C LEU A 60 -8.27 14.88 2.88
N ALA A 61 -7.27 15.38 2.17
CA ALA A 61 -7.33 16.71 1.56
C ALA A 61 -8.18 16.74 0.29
N GLY A 62 -8.40 15.61 -0.35
CA GLY A 62 -9.08 15.54 -1.64
C GLY A 62 -8.28 16.15 -2.78
N LYS A 63 -6.96 16.14 -2.67
CA LYS A 63 -6.04 16.65 -3.69
C LYS A 63 -5.14 15.54 -4.18
N TRP A 64 -5.12 15.33 -5.50
CA TRP A 64 -4.34 14.29 -6.18
C TRP A 64 -4.64 12.89 -5.65
N ASP A 65 -5.80 12.71 -5.05
CA ASP A 65 -6.13 11.46 -4.39
C ASP A 65 -6.30 10.31 -5.39
N LYS A 66 -6.84 10.57 -6.58
CA LYS A 66 -6.89 9.53 -7.61
C LYS A 66 -5.50 9.08 -8.03
N LEU A 67 -4.60 10.02 -8.29
CA LEU A 67 -3.21 9.71 -8.61
C LEU A 67 -2.54 8.93 -7.47
N ALA A 68 -2.66 9.44 -6.25
CA ALA A 68 -2.01 8.84 -5.07
C ALA A 68 -2.45 7.38 -4.86
N PHE A 69 -3.76 7.11 -4.93
CA PHE A 69 -4.27 5.75 -4.71
C PHE A 69 -4.03 4.82 -5.91
N THR A 70 -3.97 5.36 -7.12
CA THR A 70 -3.55 4.58 -8.29
C THR A 70 -2.11 4.11 -8.12
N LEU A 71 -1.20 5.03 -7.76
CA LEU A 71 0.21 4.71 -7.57
C LEU A 71 0.43 3.80 -6.34
N ALA A 72 -0.29 4.05 -5.25
CA ALA A 72 -0.20 3.19 -4.06
C ALA A 72 -0.60 1.75 -4.40
N GLY A 73 -1.67 1.57 -5.16
CA GLY A 73 -2.10 0.24 -5.60
C GLY A 73 -1.04 -0.46 -6.45
N PHE A 74 -0.43 0.24 -7.40
CA PHE A 74 0.66 -0.33 -8.20
C PHE A 74 1.88 -0.67 -7.33
N MET A 75 2.25 0.20 -6.41
CA MET A 75 3.37 -0.04 -5.50
C MET A 75 3.17 -1.32 -4.69
N VAL A 76 2.01 -1.46 -4.08
CA VAL A 76 1.68 -2.64 -3.27
C VAL A 76 1.63 -3.90 -4.14
N LEU A 77 1.07 -3.81 -5.35
CA LEU A 77 1.04 -4.94 -6.28
C LEU A 77 2.44 -5.39 -6.68
N ILE A 78 3.33 -4.45 -6.97
CA ILE A 78 4.73 -4.77 -7.30
C ILE A 78 5.38 -5.52 -6.14
N PHE A 79 5.17 -5.07 -4.90
CA PHE A 79 5.71 -5.76 -3.73
C PHE A 79 5.09 -7.13 -3.53
N ALA A 80 3.78 -7.27 -3.77
CA ALA A 80 3.13 -8.57 -3.70
C ALA A 80 3.78 -9.58 -4.67
N LEU A 81 4.02 -9.15 -5.90
CA LEU A 81 4.57 -10.02 -6.94
C LEU A 81 6.07 -10.26 -6.80
N THR A 82 6.83 -9.30 -6.29
CA THR A 82 8.30 -9.41 -6.21
C THR A 82 8.77 -9.99 -4.87
N ILE A 83 8.13 -9.62 -3.76
CA ILE A 83 8.57 -10.04 -2.42
C ILE A 83 7.75 -11.25 -1.96
N HIS A 84 6.45 -11.11 -1.88
CA HIS A 84 5.61 -12.13 -1.25
C HIS A 84 5.37 -13.33 -2.14
N LEU A 85 5.08 -13.14 -3.43
CA LEU A 85 4.91 -14.27 -4.35
C LEU A 85 6.21 -15.06 -4.47
N ARG A 86 7.33 -14.38 -4.61
CA ARG A 86 8.64 -15.03 -4.68
C ARG A 86 8.96 -15.78 -3.39
N GLY A 87 8.71 -15.19 -2.24
CA GLY A 87 8.89 -15.87 -0.97
C GLY A 87 8.06 -17.13 -0.84
N LEU A 88 6.82 -17.11 -1.36
CA LEU A 88 5.96 -18.28 -1.37
C LEU A 88 6.50 -19.37 -2.31
N MET A 89 6.96 -18.99 -3.51
CA MET A 89 7.53 -19.92 -4.48
C MET A 89 8.82 -20.56 -3.98
N ASP A 90 9.61 -19.84 -3.18
CA ASP A 90 10.86 -20.33 -2.61
C ASP A 90 10.65 -21.18 -1.34
N GLY A 91 9.41 -21.61 -1.07
CA GLY A 91 9.10 -22.46 0.06
C GLY A 91 8.95 -21.72 1.38
N GLY A 92 8.60 -20.44 1.34
CA GLY A 92 8.34 -19.63 2.51
C GLY A 92 7.22 -20.18 3.39
N ASN A 93 7.15 -19.73 4.66
CA ASN A 93 6.15 -20.23 5.58
C ASN A 93 4.72 -19.78 5.17
N PRO A 94 3.68 -20.43 5.71
CA PRO A 94 2.28 -20.12 5.34
C PRO A 94 1.88 -18.65 5.56
N ARG A 95 2.57 -17.92 6.43
CA ARG A 95 2.31 -16.51 6.68
C ARG A 95 2.54 -15.66 5.43
N VAL A 96 3.46 -16.08 4.56
CA VAL A 96 3.73 -15.37 3.29
C VAL A 96 2.50 -15.37 2.39
N LEU A 97 1.71 -16.44 2.41
CA LEU A 97 0.46 -16.48 1.66
C LEU A 97 -0.52 -15.42 2.15
N PHE A 98 -0.65 -15.24 3.47
CA PHE A 98 -1.50 -14.18 4.03
C PHE A 98 -1.01 -12.79 3.61
N ASP A 99 0.30 -12.57 3.63
CA ASP A 99 0.88 -11.28 3.19
C ASP A 99 0.59 -11.03 1.71
N LEU A 100 0.72 -12.04 0.87
CA LEU A 100 0.40 -11.95 -0.56
C LEU A 100 -1.07 -11.60 -0.78
N LEU A 101 -1.98 -12.33 -0.13
CA LEU A 101 -3.42 -12.10 -0.26
C LEU A 101 -3.83 -10.75 0.28
N LYS A 102 -3.27 -10.33 1.41
CA LYS A 102 -3.50 -8.99 1.96
C LYS A 102 -3.11 -7.91 0.97
N ASP A 103 -1.96 -8.03 0.33
CA ASP A 103 -1.48 -7.02 -0.60
C ASP A 103 -2.32 -6.98 -1.89
N ILE A 104 -2.76 -8.14 -2.38
CA ILE A 104 -3.68 -8.18 -3.53
C ILE A 104 -5.00 -7.47 -3.16
N GLY A 105 -5.55 -7.76 -2.00
CA GLY A 105 -6.77 -7.10 -1.51
C GLY A 105 -6.57 -5.60 -1.31
N LEU A 106 -5.42 -5.19 -0.78
CA LEU A 106 -5.09 -3.78 -0.59
C LEU A 106 -4.95 -3.05 -1.92
N THR A 107 -4.33 -3.66 -2.92
CA THR A 107 -4.28 -3.11 -4.28
C THR A 107 -5.69 -2.87 -4.80
N GLY A 108 -6.57 -3.87 -4.66
CA GLY A 108 -7.97 -3.73 -5.08
C GLY A 108 -8.67 -2.58 -4.37
N ALA A 109 -8.49 -2.46 -3.05
CA ALA A 109 -9.09 -1.38 -2.26
C ALA A 109 -8.57 0.00 -2.72
N CYS A 110 -7.27 0.14 -2.96
CA CYS A 110 -6.69 1.39 -3.45
C CYS A 110 -7.25 1.78 -4.81
N TRP A 111 -7.37 0.82 -5.72
CA TRP A 111 -7.92 1.11 -7.06
C TRP A 111 -9.43 1.35 -7.05
N MET A 112 -10.18 0.70 -6.16
CA MET A 112 -11.59 1.02 -5.93
C MET A 112 -11.74 2.45 -5.41
N TYR A 113 -10.89 2.86 -4.47
CA TYR A 113 -10.87 4.25 -4.02
C TYR A 113 -10.61 5.20 -5.20
N ALA A 114 -9.56 4.94 -5.97
CA ALA A 114 -9.17 5.78 -7.09
C ALA A 114 -10.28 5.90 -8.14
N SER A 115 -11.00 4.82 -8.42
CA SER A 115 -12.03 4.80 -9.46
C SER A 115 -13.37 5.36 -9.01
N HIS A 116 -13.73 5.23 -7.73
CA HIS A 116 -15.08 5.57 -7.24
C HIS A 116 -15.14 6.67 -6.20
N PHE A 117 -14.10 6.87 -5.41
CA PHE A 117 -14.13 7.80 -4.27
C PHE A 117 -13.22 9.01 -4.44
N ALA A 118 -12.28 8.97 -5.36
CA ALA A 118 -11.34 10.05 -5.57
C ALA A 118 -12.06 11.33 -6.01
N ARG A 119 -11.68 12.45 -5.40
CA ARG A 119 -12.27 13.76 -5.68
C ARG A 119 -11.48 14.56 -6.70
N ASP A 120 -10.18 14.33 -6.79
CA ASP A 120 -9.29 15.03 -7.72
C ASP A 120 -8.74 14.03 -8.74
N LYS A 121 -9.20 14.19 -9.97
CA LYS A 121 -8.84 13.31 -11.09
C LYS A 121 -7.67 13.82 -11.90
N SER A 122 -6.96 14.82 -11.41
CA SER A 122 -5.78 15.37 -12.09
C SER A 122 -4.77 14.28 -12.39
N PHE A 123 -4.18 14.31 -13.55
CA PHE A 123 -3.14 13.41 -14.08
C PHE A 123 -3.61 12.00 -14.47
N VAL A 124 -4.74 11.54 -13.98
CA VAL A 124 -5.21 10.16 -14.28
C VAL A 124 -6.65 10.10 -14.77
N GLY A 125 -7.21 11.24 -15.13
CA GLY A 125 -8.56 11.32 -15.69
C GLY A 125 -9.68 11.08 -14.74
#